data_bc057c2fdf41614e7e436e0d612f5181
#
_entry.id   bc057c2fdf41614e7e436e0d612f5181
#
_cell.length_a   1.000
_cell.length_b   1.000
_cell.length_c   1.000
_cell.angle_alpha   90.00
_cell.angle_beta   90.00
_cell.angle_gamma   90.00
#
_symmetry.space_group_name_H-M   'P 1'
#
loop_
_entity.id
_entity.type
_entity.pdbx_description
1 polymer ?
#
loop_
_entity_poly.entity_id
_entity_poly.type
_entity_poly.pdbx_seq_one_letter_code
_entity_poly.pdbx_strand_id
1 'polypeptide(L)'
;MILRQGSRGREVRALQVFLNSSGFRIAASGAGSPGNETENFGPATHAAVVRWQTANGLKDDGVVGPVTWNMMGLATTDRTESRPNSTTLNIKQQFLPRNEFFPGPTKKDWLFLHHTAGWENPYNVISDWGRDTRGQIATEFVLGGPRITNNATTFDGEVVQAFPRGGYGWHLGTGNNVMHRNSIGIEVCNFGWIKNGKTYVNTVADPSQVVTLSRPFRGFTQWHKYSDAQISSLRNLILHIGNRDNIDVRKGLPELIKTRGAHEAFDFFDARFVERNPGLWNHTNVRKDKFDMFPQPELVDMLLSL
;
A
#
# COMPACT_ATOMS: atom_id res chain seq x y z
N MET A 1 -14.59 -11.20 -7.41
CA MET A 1 -15.31 -11.75 -8.60
C MET A 1 -15.26 -13.26 -8.56
N ILE A 2 -16.33 -13.92 -9.00
CA ILE A 2 -16.40 -15.39 -9.13
C ILE A 2 -16.79 -15.72 -10.57
N LEU A 3 -16.00 -16.57 -11.26
CA LEU A 3 -16.36 -17.13 -12.56
C LEU A 3 -16.68 -18.62 -12.42
N ARG A 4 -17.70 -19.05 -13.14
CA ARG A 4 -18.17 -20.45 -13.20
C ARG A 4 -18.84 -20.70 -14.54
N GLN A 5 -19.17 -21.95 -14.83
CA GLN A 5 -19.89 -22.27 -16.05
C GLN A 5 -21.15 -21.41 -16.19
N GLY A 6 -21.31 -20.79 -17.37
CA GLY A 6 -22.34 -19.79 -17.68
C GLY A 6 -21.89 -18.34 -17.51
N SER A 7 -20.77 -18.05 -16.84
CA SER A 7 -20.20 -16.69 -16.78
C SER A 7 -19.78 -16.21 -18.17
N ARG A 8 -19.90 -14.89 -18.40
CA ARG A 8 -19.52 -14.24 -19.67
C ARG A 8 -18.73 -12.96 -19.41
N GLY A 9 -17.89 -12.57 -20.38
CA GLY A 9 -17.14 -11.31 -20.36
C GLY A 9 -15.65 -11.49 -20.62
N ARG A 10 -14.95 -10.38 -20.71
CA ARG A 10 -13.51 -10.32 -20.99
C ARG A 10 -12.66 -11.08 -19.94
N GLU A 11 -13.15 -11.18 -18.71
CA GLU A 11 -12.50 -11.92 -17.63
C GLU A 11 -12.48 -13.43 -17.91
N VAL A 12 -13.55 -13.95 -18.54
CA VAL A 12 -13.58 -15.32 -19.03
C VAL A 12 -12.54 -15.52 -20.14
N ARG A 13 -12.41 -14.55 -21.04
CA ARG A 13 -11.39 -14.60 -22.10
C ARG A 13 -9.99 -14.55 -21.50
N ALA A 14 -9.73 -13.68 -20.53
CA ALA A 14 -8.44 -13.62 -19.83
C ALA A 14 -8.10 -14.94 -19.13
N LEU A 15 -9.07 -15.56 -18.46
CA LEU A 15 -8.94 -16.89 -17.88
C LEU A 15 -8.60 -17.95 -18.94
N GLN A 16 -9.26 -17.92 -20.09
CA GLN A 16 -9.01 -18.87 -21.18
C GLN A 16 -7.59 -18.70 -21.76
N VAL A 17 -7.13 -17.46 -21.95
CA VAL A 17 -5.75 -17.15 -22.36
C VAL A 17 -4.75 -17.73 -21.36
N PHE A 18 -4.96 -17.51 -20.07
CA PHE A 18 -4.10 -18.06 -19.03
C PHE A 18 -4.06 -19.58 -19.04
N LEU A 19 -5.21 -20.26 -19.07
CA LEU A 19 -5.28 -21.71 -19.08
C LEU A 19 -4.55 -22.31 -20.29
N ASN A 20 -4.80 -21.76 -21.48
CA ASN A 20 -4.16 -22.19 -22.71
C ASN A 20 -2.64 -22.01 -22.66
N SER A 21 -2.15 -20.84 -22.19
CA SER A 21 -0.71 -20.54 -22.07
C SER A 21 0.00 -21.36 -20.99
N SER A 22 -0.74 -21.78 -19.95
CA SER A 22 -0.23 -22.61 -18.86
C SER A 22 -0.32 -24.11 -19.12
N GLY A 23 -0.67 -24.53 -20.34
CA GLY A 23 -0.72 -25.94 -20.75
C GLY A 23 -2.06 -26.63 -20.48
N PHE A 24 -3.05 -25.95 -19.90
CA PHE A 24 -4.38 -26.51 -19.62
C PHE A 24 -5.36 -26.19 -20.76
N ARG A 25 -5.02 -26.62 -21.97
CA ARG A 25 -5.80 -26.34 -23.18
C ARG A 25 -7.28 -26.60 -23.03
N ILE A 26 -8.10 -25.61 -23.44
CA ILE A 26 -9.57 -25.68 -23.42
C ILE A 26 -10.08 -26.47 -24.61
N ALA A 27 -9.53 -26.19 -25.79
CA ALA A 27 -9.84 -26.90 -27.05
C ALA A 27 -8.60 -27.05 -27.91
N ALA A 28 -8.56 -28.06 -28.79
CA ALA A 28 -7.46 -28.24 -29.73
C ALA A 28 -7.56 -27.26 -30.91
N SER A 29 -8.80 -26.93 -31.34
CA SER A 29 -9.09 -25.98 -32.42
C SER A 29 -10.47 -25.36 -32.23
N GLY A 30 -10.78 -24.28 -32.93
CA GLY A 30 -12.05 -23.58 -32.86
C GLY A 30 -12.19 -22.70 -31.58
N ALA A 31 -13.43 -22.46 -31.17
CA ALA A 31 -13.73 -21.57 -30.03
C ALA A 31 -13.11 -22.07 -28.71
N GLY A 32 -12.34 -21.22 -28.05
CA GLY A 32 -11.61 -21.52 -26.81
C GLY A 32 -10.22 -22.14 -27.00
N SER A 33 -9.79 -22.45 -28.23
CA SER A 33 -8.41 -22.88 -28.50
C SER A 33 -7.43 -21.69 -28.41
N PRO A 34 -6.11 -21.94 -28.27
CA PRO A 34 -5.11 -20.87 -28.25
C PRO A 34 -5.23 -19.91 -29.45
N GLY A 35 -5.39 -18.63 -29.17
CA GLY A 35 -5.63 -17.56 -30.17
C GLY A 35 -7.11 -17.38 -30.56
N ASN A 36 -8.02 -18.27 -30.14
CA ASN A 36 -9.46 -18.20 -30.38
C ASN A 36 -10.26 -18.21 -29.07
N GLU A 37 -9.70 -17.63 -28.03
CA GLU A 37 -10.35 -17.51 -26.73
C GLU A 37 -11.62 -16.65 -26.83
N THR A 38 -12.65 -17.09 -26.10
CA THR A 38 -13.98 -16.48 -26.11
C THR A 38 -14.33 -15.87 -24.76
N GLU A 39 -15.34 -15.04 -24.74
CA GLU A 39 -15.91 -14.49 -23.51
C GLU A 39 -16.98 -15.39 -22.87
N ASN A 40 -17.03 -16.69 -23.22
CA ASN A 40 -18.04 -17.62 -22.73
C ASN A 40 -17.40 -18.74 -21.90
N PHE A 41 -17.77 -18.84 -20.63
CA PHE A 41 -17.33 -19.93 -19.74
C PHE A 41 -18.20 -21.17 -19.97
N GLY A 42 -17.85 -21.93 -20.98
CA GLY A 42 -18.53 -23.19 -21.33
C GLY A 42 -17.99 -24.40 -20.56
N PRO A 43 -18.56 -25.63 -20.84
CA PRO A 43 -18.11 -26.85 -20.21
C PRO A 43 -16.62 -27.17 -20.42
N ALA A 44 -16.07 -26.84 -21.58
CA ALA A 44 -14.64 -27.02 -21.88
C ALA A 44 -13.74 -26.13 -21.02
N THR A 45 -14.15 -24.89 -20.79
CA THR A 45 -13.45 -23.96 -19.88
C THR A 45 -13.52 -24.48 -18.43
N HIS A 46 -14.71 -24.96 -18.00
CA HIS A 46 -14.88 -25.58 -16.68
C HIS A 46 -13.92 -26.76 -16.50
N ALA A 47 -13.89 -27.70 -17.43
CA ALA A 47 -13.00 -28.84 -17.36
C ALA A 47 -11.51 -28.47 -17.33
N ALA A 48 -11.11 -27.40 -18.02
CA ALA A 48 -9.74 -26.87 -17.96
C ALA A 48 -9.41 -26.25 -16.59
N VAL A 49 -10.36 -25.54 -15.98
CA VAL A 49 -10.22 -24.99 -14.61
C VAL A 49 -10.06 -26.11 -13.60
N VAL A 50 -10.92 -27.15 -13.65
CA VAL A 50 -10.82 -28.34 -12.77
C VAL A 50 -9.43 -28.96 -12.86
N ARG A 51 -8.92 -29.23 -14.06
CA ARG A 51 -7.56 -29.79 -14.24
C ARG A 51 -6.49 -28.90 -13.66
N TRP A 52 -6.62 -27.58 -13.84
CA TRP A 52 -5.66 -26.62 -13.28
C TRP A 52 -5.72 -26.60 -11.75
N GLN A 53 -6.92 -26.59 -11.16
CA GLN A 53 -7.12 -26.61 -9.70
C GLN A 53 -6.54 -27.89 -9.09
N THR A 54 -6.82 -29.05 -9.65
CA THR A 54 -6.24 -30.35 -9.22
C THR A 54 -4.71 -30.30 -9.25
N ALA A 55 -4.11 -29.83 -10.35
CA ALA A 55 -2.65 -29.72 -10.50
C ALA A 55 -2.00 -28.77 -9.51
N ASN A 56 -2.74 -27.80 -8.95
CA ASN A 56 -2.26 -26.82 -7.99
C ASN A 56 -2.74 -27.07 -6.55
N GLY A 57 -3.32 -28.25 -6.27
CA GLY A 57 -3.75 -28.66 -4.92
C GLY A 57 -4.92 -27.85 -4.36
N LEU A 58 -5.73 -27.25 -5.24
CA LEU A 58 -6.94 -26.54 -4.85
C LEU A 58 -8.16 -27.47 -4.92
N LYS A 59 -9.26 -27.04 -4.30
CA LYS A 59 -10.57 -27.66 -4.51
C LYS A 59 -10.93 -27.55 -5.99
N ASP A 60 -11.14 -28.67 -6.64
CA ASP A 60 -11.34 -28.85 -8.08
C ASP A 60 -12.85 -28.77 -8.48
N ASP A 61 -13.50 -27.70 -8.01
CA ASP A 61 -14.94 -27.48 -8.24
C ASP A 61 -15.24 -26.71 -9.54
N GLY A 62 -14.22 -26.34 -10.31
CA GLY A 62 -14.36 -25.59 -11.56
C GLY A 62 -14.83 -24.14 -11.36
N VAL A 63 -14.82 -23.64 -10.11
CA VAL A 63 -15.17 -22.28 -9.77
C VAL A 63 -13.92 -21.44 -9.55
N VAL A 64 -13.77 -20.39 -10.32
CA VAL A 64 -12.66 -19.45 -10.18
C VAL A 64 -13.04 -18.34 -9.19
N GLY A 65 -12.80 -18.61 -7.91
CA GLY A 65 -12.98 -17.68 -6.80
C GLY A 65 -11.69 -16.92 -6.47
N PRO A 66 -11.69 -16.06 -5.40
CA PRO A 66 -10.52 -15.26 -5.03
C PRO A 66 -9.22 -16.06 -4.87
N VAL A 67 -9.27 -17.23 -4.26
CA VAL A 67 -8.10 -18.11 -4.07
C VAL A 67 -7.54 -18.57 -5.42
N THR A 68 -8.42 -19.07 -6.31
CA THR A 68 -8.04 -19.52 -7.65
C THR A 68 -7.47 -18.36 -8.49
N TRP A 69 -8.12 -17.19 -8.47
CA TRP A 69 -7.64 -15.98 -9.14
C TRP A 69 -6.25 -15.58 -8.68
N ASN A 70 -6.04 -15.51 -7.37
CA ASN A 70 -4.75 -15.10 -6.79
C ASN A 70 -3.63 -16.09 -7.20
N MET A 71 -3.92 -17.38 -7.18
CA MET A 71 -2.92 -18.39 -7.54
C MET A 71 -2.61 -18.40 -9.04
N MET A 72 -3.56 -18.03 -9.90
CA MET A 72 -3.36 -17.83 -11.33
C MET A 72 -2.57 -16.54 -11.64
N GLY A 73 -2.39 -15.62 -10.68
CA GLY A 73 -1.79 -14.31 -10.93
C GLY A 73 -2.62 -13.40 -11.85
N LEU A 74 -3.90 -13.74 -12.04
CA LEU A 74 -4.82 -12.96 -12.86
C LEU A 74 -5.49 -11.89 -11.97
N ALA A 75 -5.30 -10.61 -12.32
CA ALA A 75 -6.01 -9.53 -11.66
C ALA A 75 -7.52 -9.66 -11.90
N THR A 76 -8.32 -9.64 -10.84
CA THR A 76 -9.78 -9.60 -10.95
C THR A 76 -10.21 -8.24 -11.48
N THR A 77 -10.71 -8.19 -12.71
CA THR A 77 -11.33 -6.98 -13.25
C THR A 77 -12.80 -6.94 -12.82
N ASP A 78 -13.06 -6.75 -11.53
CA ASP A 78 -14.41 -6.44 -11.08
C ASP A 78 -14.70 -4.94 -11.34
N ARG A 79 -15.49 -4.67 -12.36
CA ARG A 79 -16.12 -3.38 -12.61
C ARG A 79 -17.63 -3.49 -12.40
N THR A 80 -18.05 -3.24 -11.19
CA THR A 80 -19.28 -2.49 -10.92
C THR A 80 -19.00 -1.61 -9.72
N GLU A 81 -19.06 -0.33 -9.98
CA GLU A 81 -18.81 0.85 -9.15
C GLU A 81 -17.34 1.27 -9.04
N SER A 82 -17.04 2.35 -9.74
CA SER A 82 -15.96 3.34 -9.57
C SER A 82 -14.82 2.94 -8.63
N ARG A 83 -13.97 1.99 -9.05
CA ARG A 83 -12.59 1.98 -8.56
C ARG A 83 -11.79 2.97 -9.41
N PRO A 84 -11.11 3.92 -8.80
CA PRO A 84 -10.08 4.65 -9.51
C PRO A 84 -9.05 3.63 -10.03
N ASN A 85 -8.69 3.76 -11.28
CA ASN A 85 -7.69 3.05 -12.06
C ASN A 85 -6.73 2.16 -11.24
N SER A 86 -6.47 0.94 -11.74
CA SER A 86 -5.19 0.28 -11.53
C SER A 86 -4.12 1.20 -12.14
N THR A 87 -3.77 2.20 -11.39
CA THR A 87 -2.73 3.14 -11.74
C THR A 87 -1.43 2.36 -11.67
N THR A 88 -0.83 2.09 -12.81
CA THR A 88 0.60 1.75 -12.88
C THR A 88 1.29 2.71 -11.94
N LEU A 89 1.98 2.18 -10.91
CA LEU A 89 2.66 3.02 -9.92
C LEU A 89 3.62 3.96 -10.66
N ASN A 90 3.24 5.24 -10.73
CA ASN A 90 4.05 6.27 -11.35
C ASN A 90 4.80 7.02 -10.25
N ILE A 91 6.09 6.75 -10.13
CA ILE A 91 6.95 7.41 -9.16
C ILE A 91 7.61 8.59 -9.86
N LYS A 92 7.22 9.79 -9.49
CA LYS A 92 7.90 11.03 -9.90
C LYS A 92 9.16 11.24 -9.05
N GLN A 93 10.05 12.09 -9.50
CA GLN A 93 11.31 12.35 -8.81
C GLN A 93 11.48 13.84 -8.55
N GLN A 94 11.78 14.19 -7.31
CA GLN A 94 12.32 15.48 -6.90
C GLN A 94 13.43 15.23 -5.88
N PHE A 95 14.65 15.05 -6.35
CA PHE A 95 15.74 14.71 -5.45
C PHE A 95 16.20 15.91 -4.64
N LEU A 96 16.42 15.65 -3.36
CA LEU A 96 17.07 16.54 -2.43
C LEU A 96 18.51 16.85 -2.88
N PRO A 97 19.07 18.01 -2.51
CA PRO A 97 20.51 18.26 -2.60
C PRO A 97 21.33 17.15 -1.91
N ARG A 98 22.53 16.89 -2.43
CA ARG A 98 23.37 15.77 -1.94
C ARG A 98 23.75 15.83 -0.46
N ASN A 99 23.75 17.00 0.13
CA ASN A 99 24.02 17.22 1.55
C ASN A 99 22.80 16.98 2.45
N GLU A 100 21.59 16.78 1.89
CA GLU A 100 20.33 16.62 2.62
C GLU A 100 19.90 15.16 2.79
N PHE A 101 20.71 14.22 2.35
CA PHE A 101 20.54 12.78 2.59
C PHE A 101 21.91 12.09 2.57
N PHE A 102 21.99 10.89 3.13
CA PHE A 102 23.17 10.05 3.08
C PHE A 102 23.12 9.18 1.82
N PRO A 103 24.11 9.28 0.91
CA PRO A 103 24.14 8.44 -0.30
C PRO A 103 24.38 6.97 0.05
N GLY A 104 23.78 6.07 -0.75
CA GLY A 104 23.95 4.64 -0.67
C GLY A 104 25.14 4.09 -1.48
N PRO A 105 25.14 2.77 -1.70
CA PRO A 105 24.04 1.85 -1.37
C PRO A 105 24.10 1.30 0.06
N THR A 106 22.93 1.17 0.69
CA THR A 106 22.75 0.42 1.94
C THR A 106 21.72 -0.69 1.75
N LYS A 107 21.92 -1.82 2.44
CA LYS A 107 20.90 -2.86 2.50
C LYS A 107 19.65 -2.32 3.21
N LYS A 108 18.45 -2.69 2.75
CA LYS A 108 17.21 -2.32 3.38
C LYS A 108 16.53 -3.54 3.98
N ASP A 109 16.23 -3.47 5.27
CA ASP A 109 15.61 -4.55 6.04
C ASP A 109 14.23 -4.11 6.60
N TRP A 110 13.99 -2.80 6.73
CA TRP A 110 12.75 -2.25 7.27
C TRP A 110 12.11 -1.25 6.31
N LEU A 111 10.78 -1.20 6.33
CA LEU A 111 9.96 -0.17 5.72
C LEU A 111 9.12 0.49 6.81
N PHE A 112 9.18 1.80 6.95
CA PHE A 112 8.41 2.56 7.93
C PHE A 112 7.40 3.48 7.28
N LEU A 113 6.19 3.48 7.86
CA LEU A 113 5.10 4.37 7.48
C LEU A 113 5.06 5.58 8.41
N HIS A 114 4.93 6.76 7.81
CA HIS A 114 4.79 8.04 8.48
C HIS A 114 3.64 8.85 7.89
N HIS A 115 3.20 9.91 8.60
CA HIS A 115 2.49 11.01 7.98
C HIS A 115 3.11 12.35 8.36
N THR A 116 3.04 13.30 7.44
CA THR A 116 3.80 14.56 7.49
C THR A 116 3.38 15.50 8.62
N ALA A 117 2.19 15.33 9.20
CA ALA A 117 1.51 16.35 9.98
C ALA A 117 1.45 17.70 9.21
N GLY A 118 1.14 17.65 7.90
CA GLY A 118 1.25 18.80 7.00
C GLY A 118 0.32 18.73 5.78
N TRP A 119 0.56 19.66 4.86
CA TRP A 119 -0.25 19.89 3.67
C TRP A 119 -0.12 18.78 2.61
N GLU A 120 -1.02 18.82 1.64
CA GLU A 120 -1.25 17.81 0.60
C GLU A 120 -0.14 17.68 -0.45
N ASN A 121 0.73 18.70 -0.60
CA ASN A 121 1.69 18.75 -1.70
C ASN A 121 3.02 18.07 -1.35
N PRO A 122 3.36 16.92 -1.95
CA PRO A 122 4.57 16.16 -1.65
C PRO A 122 5.86 16.89 -2.07
N TYR A 123 5.79 17.75 -3.08
CA TYR A 123 6.95 18.54 -3.54
C TYR A 123 7.35 19.61 -2.53
N ASN A 124 6.37 20.22 -1.85
CA ASN A 124 6.63 21.18 -0.80
C ASN A 124 7.30 20.51 0.40
N VAL A 125 6.86 19.31 0.78
CA VAL A 125 7.49 18.52 1.86
C VAL A 125 8.97 18.29 1.56
N ILE A 126 9.30 17.82 0.36
CA ILE A 126 10.70 17.60 -0.07
C ILE A 126 11.48 18.91 -0.12
N SER A 127 10.86 19.98 -0.62
CA SER A 127 11.51 21.31 -0.66
C SER A 127 11.78 21.86 0.73
N ASP A 128 10.90 21.59 1.70
CA ASP A 128 11.08 22.01 3.09
C ASP A 128 12.23 21.23 3.75
N TRP A 129 12.35 19.93 3.50
CA TRP A 129 13.52 19.16 3.94
C TRP A 129 14.83 19.69 3.36
N GLY A 130 14.85 20.08 2.08
CA GLY A 130 16.03 20.67 1.44
C GLY A 130 16.44 22.04 1.97
N ARG A 131 15.62 22.66 2.83
CA ARG A 131 15.90 23.92 3.53
C ARG A 131 16.02 23.76 5.05
N ASP A 132 15.82 22.55 5.55
CA ASP A 132 15.87 22.25 6.99
C ASP A 132 17.32 22.25 7.48
N THR A 133 17.60 23.03 8.51
CA THR A 133 18.95 23.14 9.09
C THR A 133 19.23 22.14 10.20
N ARG A 134 18.29 21.25 10.52
CA ARG A 134 18.42 20.23 11.57
C ARG A 134 19.24 19.01 11.14
N GLY A 135 19.65 18.92 9.87
CA GLY A 135 20.42 17.81 9.29
C GLY A 135 19.61 17.04 8.25
N GLN A 136 20.13 15.90 7.81
CA GLN A 136 19.56 15.08 6.73
C GLN A 136 18.26 14.37 7.17
N ILE A 137 17.19 15.15 7.40
CA ILE A 137 15.87 14.65 7.81
C ILE A 137 15.02 14.44 6.57
N ALA A 138 14.79 13.19 6.17
CA ALA A 138 13.97 12.85 5.01
C ALA A 138 13.57 11.38 4.99
N THR A 139 12.47 11.06 4.29
CA THR A 139 12.13 9.70 3.84
C THR A 139 12.40 9.54 2.34
N GLU A 140 12.55 8.30 1.85
CA GLU A 140 12.80 8.06 0.42
C GLU A 140 11.59 8.47 -0.43
N PHE A 141 10.37 8.29 0.08
CA PHE A 141 9.15 8.59 -0.65
C PHE A 141 8.22 9.51 0.14
N VAL A 142 7.54 10.39 -0.62
CA VAL A 142 6.44 11.23 -0.12
C VAL A 142 5.22 10.96 -0.98
N LEU A 143 4.08 10.72 -0.34
CA LEU A 143 2.80 10.46 -0.96
C LEU A 143 1.86 11.63 -0.73
N GLY A 144 1.47 12.32 -1.80
CA GLY A 144 0.54 13.43 -1.79
C GLY A 144 -0.86 13.03 -1.34
N GLY A 145 -1.65 14.01 -0.93
CA GLY A 145 -3.02 13.80 -0.45
C GLY A 145 -4.02 14.81 -0.99
N PRO A 146 -5.28 14.71 -0.59
CA PRO A 146 -6.27 15.73 -0.85
C PRO A 146 -6.05 16.95 0.07
N ARG A 147 -6.48 18.12 -0.37
CA ARG A 147 -6.42 19.33 0.45
C ARG A 147 -7.45 19.28 1.56
N ILE A 148 -7.03 19.42 2.80
CA ILE A 148 -7.88 19.30 3.98
C ILE A 148 -9.02 20.34 4.06
N THR A 149 -8.89 21.49 3.42
CA THR A 149 -9.85 22.62 3.53
C THR A 149 -10.99 22.55 2.52
N ASN A 150 -10.84 21.82 1.40
CA ASN A 150 -11.81 21.82 0.30
C ASN A 150 -11.78 20.56 -0.57
N ASN A 151 -11.12 19.51 -0.08
CA ASN A 151 -11.01 18.24 -0.78
C ASN A 151 -10.45 18.32 -2.22
N ALA A 152 -9.63 19.33 -2.56
CA ALA A 152 -8.96 19.39 -3.85
C ALA A 152 -7.96 18.24 -3.97
N THR A 153 -7.98 17.51 -5.11
CA THR A 153 -7.26 16.25 -5.32
C THR A 153 -6.04 16.38 -6.22
N THR A 154 -5.48 17.58 -6.37
CA THR A 154 -4.37 17.88 -7.30
C THR A 154 -3.17 16.94 -7.09
N PHE A 155 -2.85 16.59 -5.84
CA PHE A 155 -1.72 15.73 -5.48
C PHE A 155 -2.14 14.39 -4.88
N ASP A 156 -3.45 14.11 -4.84
CA ASP A 156 -3.98 12.95 -4.15
C ASP A 156 -3.52 11.63 -4.78
N GLY A 157 -2.82 10.83 -4.01
CA GLY A 157 -2.22 9.56 -4.44
C GLY A 157 -0.93 9.71 -5.26
N GLU A 158 -0.39 10.92 -5.44
CA GLU A 158 0.86 11.14 -6.17
C GLU A 158 2.08 10.73 -5.35
N VAL A 159 2.94 9.87 -5.92
CA VAL A 159 4.17 9.37 -5.28
C VAL A 159 5.38 10.11 -5.82
N VAL A 160 6.18 10.70 -4.92
CA VAL A 160 7.42 11.41 -5.27
C VAL A 160 8.59 10.81 -4.51
N GLN A 161 9.67 10.44 -5.22
CA GLN A 161 10.92 9.97 -4.62
C GLN A 161 11.84 11.16 -4.34
N ALA A 162 12.32 11.26 -3.09
CA ALA A 162 13.12 12.38 -2.59
C ALA A 162 14.64 12.18 -2.72
N PHE A 163 15.13 10.94 -2.85
CA PHE A 163 16.54 10.63 -3.10
C PHE A 163 16.71 9.26 -3.75
N PRO A 164 17.86 8.96 -4.39
CA PRO A 164 18.08 7.71 -5.09
C PRO A 164 18.02 6.48 -4.17
N ARG A 165 17.62 5.35 -4.74
CA ARG A 165 17.60 4.04 -4.09
C ARG A 165 18.91 3.75 -3.33
N GLY A 166 18.79 3.19 -2.15
CA GLY A 166 19.90 2.81 -1.29
C GLY A 166 20.42 3.94 -0.40
N GLY A 167 20.06 5.19 -0.67
CA GLY A 167 20.27 6.31 0.23
C GLY A 167 19.41 6.20 1.50
N TYR A 168 19.64 7.07 2.47
CA TYR A 168 18.81 7.19 3.66
C TYR A 168 18.83 8.61 4.23
N GLY A 169 17.80 8.95 4.98
CA GLY A 169 17.71 10.16 5.81
C GLY A 169 17.34 9.79 7.23
N TRP A 170 17.43 10.75 8.15
CA TRP A 170 16.92 10.60 9.50
C TRP A 170 15.40 10.73 9.50
N HIS A 171 14.66 9.67 9.83
CA HIS A 171 13.20 9.72 9.84
C HIS A 171 12.54 9.06 11.06
N LEU A 172 13.31 8.32 11.88
CA LEU A 172 12.75 7.64 13.06
C LEU A 172 12.92 8.46 14.34
N GLY A 173 13.84 9.43 14.36
CA GLY A 173 14.09 10.27 15.53
C GLY A 173 14.56 9.50 16.77
N THR A 174 15.00 8.26 16.60
CA THR A 174 15.65 7.44 17.63
C THR A 174 17.16 7.54 17.48
N GLY A 175 17.93 7.25 18.50
CA GLY A 175 19.39 7.18 18.40
C GLY A 175 19.92 5.97 17.61
N ASN A 176 19.04 5.15 17.00
CA ASN A 176 19.45 3.93 16.30
C ASN A 176 19.86 4.21 14.86
N ASN A 177 21.15 4.34 14.62
CA ASN A 177 21.71 4.56 13.29
C ASN A 177 21.54 3.35 12.36
N VAL A 178 21.42 2.13 12.87
CA VAL A 178 21.25 0.91 12.07
C VAL A 178 19.90 0.91 11.40
N MET A 179 18.81 1.13 12.15
CA MET A 179 17.45 1.20 11.57
C MET A 179 17.31 2.36 10.59
N HIS A 180 17.84 3.55 10.90
CA HIS A 180 17.82 4.68 9.95
C HIS A 180 18.50 4.34 8.62
N ARG A 181 19.72 3.82 8.68
CA ARG A 181 20.50 3.50 7.50
C ARG A 181 19.89 2.37 6.67
N ASN A 182 19.34 1.38 7.34
CA ASN A 182 18.86 0.15 6.71
C ASN A 182 17.32 0.14 6.54
N SER A 183 16.65 1.28 6.68
CA SER A 183 15.22 1.40 6.42
C SER A 183 14.91 2.28 5.22
N ILE A 184 13.66 2.14 4.77
CA ILE A 184 13.00 3.02 3.82
C ILE A 184 11.84 3.66 4.57
N GLY A 185 11.67 4.98 4.45
CA GLY A 185 10.51 5.69 4.96
C GLY A 185 9.57 6.09 3.83
N ILE A 186 8.26 6.01 4.09
CA ILE A 186 7.20 6.61 3.29
C ILE A 186 6.49 7.65 4.14
N GLU A 187 6.47 8.89 3.70
CA GLU A 187 5.74 9.98 4.34
C GLU A 187 4.43 10.24 3.60
N VAL A 188 3.29 10.07 4.25
CA VAL A 188 1.97 10.36 3.67
C VAL A 188 1.54 11.76 4.06
N CYS A 189 1.24 12.63 3.08
CA CYS A 189 0.74 13.98 3.33
C CYS A 189 -0.62 13.92 4.04
N ASN A 190 -0.62 14.23 5.33
CA ASN A 190 -1.79 14.15 6.21
C ASN A 190 -1.52 14.95 7.49
N PHE A 191 -2.52 15.67 8.01
CA PHE A 191 -2.37 16.50 9.22
C PHE A 191 -2.41 15.70 10.53
N GLY A 192 -2.80 14.43 10.49
CA GLY A 192 -2.98 13.63 11.69
C GLY A 192 -4.28 13.97 12.43
N TRP A 193 -4.22 14.14 13.76
CA TRP A 193 -5.40 14.34 14.57
C TRP A 193 -6.11 15.68 14.33
N ILE A 194 -7.43 15.66 14.50
CA ILE A 194 -8.33 16.81 14.39
C ILE A 194 -8.98 17.03 15.76
N LYS A 195 -9.02 18.27 16.21
CA LYS A 195 -9.69 18.66 17.47
C LYS A 195 -10.60 19.86 17.21
N ASN A 196 -11.86 19.75 17.57
CA ASN A 196 -12.89 20.78 17.35
C ASN A 196 -12.95 21.23 15.86
N GLY A 197 -12.88 20.27 14.93
CA GLY A 197 -12.90 20.54 13.49
C GLY A 197 -11.64 21.21 12.92
N LYS A 198 -10.54 21.24 13.68
CA LYS A 198 -9.31 21.93 13.28
C LYS A 198 -8.08 21.05 13.45
N THR A 199 -7.10 21.25 12.58
CA THR A 199 -5.74 20.68 12.69
C THR A 199 -4.97 21.35 13.84
N TYR A 200 -3.82 20.80 14.19
CA TYR A 200 -2.94 21.36 15.22
C TYR A 200 -2.40 22.76 14.88
N VAL A 201 -2.37 23.15 13.59
CA VAL A 201 -2.04 24.51 13.12
C VAL A 201 -3.27 25.40 12.96
N ASN A 202 -4.39 25.03 13.59
CA ASN A 202 -5.65 25.79 13.61
C ASN A 202 -6.35 25.94 12.25
N THR A 203 -5.99 25.14 11.23
CA THR A 203 -6.70 25.07 9.95
C THR A 203 -8.02 24.35 10.13
N VAL A 204 -9.12 24.92 9.64
CA VAL A 204 -10.45 24.29 9.64
C VAL A 204 -10.44 23.14 8.61
N ALA A 205 -10.78 21.95 9.06
CA ALA A 205 -10.91 20.78 8.19
C ALA A 205 -12.28 20.76 7.50
N ASP A 206 -12.29 20.42 6.22
CA ASP A 206 -13.53 20.05 5.54
C ASP A 206 -14.09 18.78 6.21
N PRO A 207 -15.37 18.73 6.57
CA PRO A 207 -15.98 17.56 7.22
C PRO A 207 -15.80 16.25 6.44
N SER A 208 -15.75 16.29 5.11
CA SER A 208 -15.52 15.12 4.24
C SER A 208 -14.10 14.55 4.36
N GLN A 209 -13.16 15.35 4.88
CA GLN A 209 -11.76 14.97 5.14
C GLN A 209 -11.53 14.47 6.56
N VAL A 210 -12.59 14.33 7.37
CA VAL A 210 -12.48 13.90 8.76
C VAL A 210 -13.03 12.49 8.92
N VAL A 211 -12.24 11.58 9.47
CA VAL A 211 -12.68 10.27 9.92
C VAL A 211 -12.77 10.26 11.44
N THR A 212 -13.83 9.62 11.97
CA THR A 212 -14.01 9.41 13.42
C THR A 212 -13.80 7.95 13.75
N LEU A 213 -12.79 7.65 14.55
CA LEU A 213 -12.52 6.31 15.03
C LEU A 213 -13.53 5.91 16.09
N SER A 214 -13.93 4.65 16.12
CA SER A 214 -14.83 4.08 17.14
C SER A 214 -14.22 4.08 18.55
N ARG A 215 -12.89 4.05 18.65
CA ARG A 215 -12.10 4.11 19.87
C ARG A 215 -11.00 5.18 19.71
N PRO A 216 -10.78 6.04 20.72
CA PRO A 216 -9.69 7.03 20.65
C PRO A 216 -8.35 6.36 20.43
N PHE A 217 -7.56 6.88 19.48
CA PHE A 217 -6.17 6.51 19.30
C PHE A 217 -5.28 7.64 19.83
N ARG A 218 -4.39 7.34 20.76
CA ARG A 218 -3.50 8.31 21.42
C ARG A 218 -4.19 9.60 21.89
N GLY A 219 -5.42 9.45 22.42
CA GLY A 219 -6.20 10.54 22.98
C GLY A 219 -7.12 11.29 22.00
N PHE A 220 -7.11 10.92 20.71
CA PHE A 220 -7.92 11.57 19.67
C PHE A 220 -8.88 10.59 19.00
N THR A 221 -10.11 11.04 18.73
CA THR A 221 -11.12 10.29 17.99
C THR A 221 -11.23 10.72 16.55
N GLN A 222 -10.96 12.00 16.24
CA GLN A 222 -11.07 12.55 14.90
C GLN A 222 -9.69 12.75 14.27
N TRP A 223 -9.60 12.36 12.99
CA TRP A 223 -8.35 12.37 12.23
C TRP A 223 -8.58 12.86 10.81
N HIS A 224 -7.58 13.48 10.22
CA HIS A 224 -7.55 13.75 8.79
C HIS A 224 -7.51 12.42 8.05
N LYS A 225 -8.57 12.14 7.26
CA LYS A 225 -8.76 10.87 6.55
C LYS A 225 -7.64 10.62 5.55
N TYR A 226 -7.09 9.42 5.51
CA TYR A 226 -6.35 8.95 4.33
C TYR A 226 -7.36 8.67 3.22
N SER A 227 -7.17 9.27 2.05
CA SER A 227 -8.06 9.06 0.91
C SER A 227 -7.91 7.67 0.31
N ASP A 228 -8.89 7.24 -0.48
CA ASP A 228 -8.83 5.97 -1.21
C ASP A 228 -7.67 5.96 -2.22
N ALA A 229 -7.35 7.11 -2.82
CA ALA A 229 -6.21 7.27 -3.72
C ALA A 229 -4.88 7.13 -2.98
N GLN A 230 -4.74 7.74 -1.78
CA GLN A 230 -3.57 7.55 -0.93
C GLN A 230 -3.41 6.08 -0.52
N ILE A 231 -4.46 5.42 -0.05
CA ILE A 231 -4.40 4.01 0.38
C ILE A 231 -4.03 3.09 -0.79
N SER A 232 -4.61 3.32 -1.97
CA SER A 232 -4.29 2.56 -3.18
C SER A 232 -2.84 2.75 -3.62
N SER A 233 -2.35 4.00 -3.68
CA SER A 233 -0.98 4.31 -4.05
C SER A 233 0.02 3.81 -3.01
N LEU A 234 -0.30 3.93 -1.71
CA LEU A 234 0.50 3.41 -0.61
C LEU A 234 0.66 1.89 -0.70
N ARG A 235 -0.43 1.15 -0.97
CA ARG A 235 -0.37 -0.29 -1.19
C ARG A 235 0.57 -0.66 -2.33
N ASN A 236 0.42 -0.01 -3.48
CA ASN A 236 1.25 -0.28 -4.65
C ASN A 236 2.73 0.06 -4.39
N LEU A 237 3.00 1.14 -3.67
CA LEU A 237 4.35 1.55 -3.28
C LEU A 237 4.97 0.57 -2.29
N ILE A 238 4.24 0.12 -1.26
CA ILE A 238 4.70 -0.89 -0.30
C ILE A 238 5.10 -2.19 -1.02
N LEU A 239 4.25 -2.69 -1.92
CA LEU A 239 4.53 -3.90 -2.70
C LEU A 239 5.73 -3.72 -3.64
N HIS A 240 5.82 -2.55 -4.30
CA HIS A 240 6.97 -2.20 -5.13
C HIS A 240 8.29 -2.22 -4.34
N ILE A 241 8.32 -1.56 -3.18
CA ILE A 241 9.50 -1.50 -2.31
C ILE A 241 9.84 -2.90 -1.77
N GLY A 242 8.83 -3.65 -1.31
CA GLY A 242 9.02 -5.03 -0.83
C GLY A 242 9.72 -5.90 -1.86
N ASN A 243 9.27 -5.87 -3.11
CA ASN A 243 9.90 -6.60 -4.22
C ASN A 243 11.28 -6.03 -4.60
N ARG A 244 11.41 -4.70 -4.69
CA ARG A 244 12.64 -4.01 -5.12
C ARG A 244 13.81 -4.26 -4.15
N ASP A 245 13.54 -4.27 -2.85
CA ASP A 245 14.55 -4.31 -1.80
C ASP A 245 14.52 -5.61 -0.98
N ASN A 246 13.68 -6.57 -1.38
CA ASN A 246 13.52 -7.88 -0.74
C ASN A 246 13.10 -7.78 0.74
N ILE A 247 12.13 -6.90 1.05
CA ILE A 247 11.53 -6.75 2.36
C ILE A 247 10.20 -7.52 2.40
N ASP A 248 10.02 -8.45 3.34
CA ASP A 248 8.71 -9.09 3.54
C ASP A 248 7.74 -8.13 4.24
N VAL A 249 6.97 -7.42 3.45
CA VAL A 249 6.03 -6.40 3.91
C VAL A 249 4.80 -6.96 4.65
N ARG A 250 4.62 -8.28 4.68
CA ARG A 250 3.58 -8.96 5.46
C ARG A 250 3.97 -9.15 6.92
N LYS A 251 5.29 -9.06 7.22
CA LYS A 251 5.84 -9.09 8.57
C LYS A 251 5.77 -7.73 9.25
N GLY A 252 5.78 -7.77 10.58
CA GLY A 252 5.77 -6.59 11.41
C GLY A 252 4.36 -6.10 11.73
N LEU A 253 4.00 -4.88 11.31
CA LEU A 253 2.69 -4.29 11.61
C LEU A 253 1.51 -5.16 11.11
N PRO A 254 1.49 -5.73 9.89
CA PRO A 254 0.39 -6.61 9.46
C PRO A 254 0.24 -7.87 10.33
N GLU A 255 1.34 -8.47 10.80
CA GLU A 255 1.27 -9.60 11.75
C GLU A 255 0.75 -9.17 13.12
N LEU A 256 1.16 -8.00 13.62
CA LEU A 256 0.63 -7.47 14.87
C LEU A 256 -0.87 -7.19 14.77
N ILE A 257 -1.35 -6.65 13.64
CA ILE A 257 -2.78 -6.42 13.41
C ILE A 257 -3.55 -7.75 13.50
N LYS A 258 -3.05 -8.81 12.85
CA LYS A 258 -3.67 -10.16 12.88
C LYS A 258 -3.71 -10.75 14.29
N THR A 259 -2.69 -10.51 15.10
CA THR A 259 -2.53 -11.17 16.41
C THR A 259 -3.05 -10.38 17.60
N ARG A 260 -3.06 -9.04 17.50
CA ARG A 260 -3.42 -8.14 18.63
C ARG A 260 -4.61 -7.24 18.34
N GLY A 261 -5.06 -7.18 17.07
CA GLY A 261 -6.01 -6.18 16.61
C GLY A 261 -5.35 -4.86 16.22
N ALA A 262 -6.05 -4.08 15.40
CA ALA A 262 -5.49 -2.88 14.76
C ALA A 262 -5.04 -1.81 15.76
N HIS A 263 -5.89 -1.49 16.75
CA HIS A 263 -5.59 -0.43 17.71
C HIS A 263 -4.32 -0.73 18.50
N GLU A 264 -4.20 -1.94 19.05
CA GLU A 264 -3.06 -2.39 19.84
C GLU A 264 -1.79 -2.53 18.99
N ALA A 265 -1.90 -2.92 17.73
CA ALA A 265 -0.78 -3.03 16.81
C ALA A 265 -0.18 -1.66 16.47
N PHE A 266 -1.04 -0.67 16.20
CA PHE A 266 -0.60 0.70 15.92
C PHE A 266 -0.07 1.41 17.17
N ASP A 267 -0.57 1.08 18.36
CA ASP A 267 -0.11 1.66 19.63
C ASP A 267 1.06 0.89 20.27
N PHE A 268 1.40 -0.27 19.75
CA PHE A 268 2.55 -1.07 20.21
C PHE A 268 3.85 -0.27 20.07
N PHE A 269 4.62 -0.22 21.17
CA PHE A 269 5.91 0.44 21.21
C PHE A 269 6.97 -0.48 21.81
N ASP A 270 7.91 -0.93 21.00
CA ASP A 270 9.15 -1.57 21.41
C ASP A 270 10.21 -1.49 20.29
N ALA A 271 11.06 -0.48 20.34
CA ALA A 271 12.09 -0.28 19.32
C ALA A 271 13.08 -1.43 19.21
N ARG A 272 13.39 -2.13 20.34
CA ARG A 272 14.29 -3.28 20.32
C ARG A 272 13.65 -4.51 19.69
N PHE A 273 12.34 -4.67 19.87
CA PHE A 273 11.59 -5.70 19.16
C PHE A 273 11.59 -5.45 17.66
N VAL A 274 11.26 -4.22 17.23
CA VAL A 274 11.28 -3.81 15.81
C VAL A 274 12.64 -4.04 15.18
N GLU A 275 13.75 -3.68 15.88
CA GLU A 275 15.11 -3.87 15.40
C GLU A 275 15.45 -5.36 15.11
N ARG A 276 14.91 -6.28 15.91
CA ARG A 276 15.11 -7.73 15.71
C ARG A 276 14.14 -8.38 14.73
N ASN A 277 13.13 -7.65 14.29
CA ASN A 277 12.07 -8.16 13.40
C ASN A 277 11.93 -7.28 12.15
N PRO A 278 12.77 -7.50 11.11
CA PRO A 278 12.65 -6.83 9.83
C PRO A 278 11.25 -6.96 9.21
N GLY A 279 10.82 -5.93 8.46
CA GLY A 279 9.49 -5.91 7.82
C GLY A 279 8.89 -4.52 7.70
N LEU A 280 7.57 -4.45 7.63
CA LEU A 280 6.78 -3.22 7.56
C LEU A 280 6.36 -2.76 8.95
N TRP A 281 6.66 -1.52 9.29
CA TRP A 281 6.40 -0.95 10.61
C TRP A 281 5.79 0.45 10.52
N ASN A 282 5.24 0.90 11.63
CA ASN A 282 4.73 2.24 11.83
C ASN A 282 5.68 3.06 12.70
N HIS A 283 5.69 4.37 12.56
CA HIS A 283 6.54 5.25 13.37
C HIS A 283 6.28 5.10 14.87
N THR A 284 5.02 4.91 15.25
CA THR A 284 4.60 4.67 16.64
C THR A 284 5.22 3.43 17.27
N ASN A 285 5.64 2.44 16.46
CA ASN A 285 6.23 1.20 16.96
C ASN A 285 7.68 1.40 17.46
N VAL A 286 8.34 2.50 17.05
CA VAL A 286 9.71 2.87 17.47
C VAL A 286 9.78 4.19 18.24
N ARG A 287 8.70 4.98 18.26
CA ARG A 287 8.62 6.26 18.95
C ARG A 287 7.30 6.41 19.72
N LYS A 288 7.39 6.50 21.06
CA LYS A 288 6.22 6.60 21.94
C LYS A 288 5.48 7.94 21.82
N ASP A 289 6.19 8.99 21.47
CA ASP A 289 5.67 10.36 21.35
C ASP A 289 5.05 10.68 19.98
N LYS A 290 5.03 9.70 19.07
CA LYS A 290 4.51 9.89 17.70
C LYS A 290 3.04 9.46 17.58
N PHE A 291 2.37 10.01 16.56
CA PHE A 291 0.95 9.79 16.27
C PHE A 291 0.74 9.18 14.89
N ASP A 292 1.78 9.02 14.12
CA ASP A 292 1.77 8.61 12.73
C ASP A 292 2.21 7.13 12.57
N MET A 293 1.48 6.31 11.85
CA MET A 293 0.13 6.54 11.31
C MET A 293 -0.91 6.04 12.32
N PHE A 294 -2.19 6.41 12.11
CA PHE A 294 -3.29 5.97 12.95
C PHE A 294 -4.13 4.86 12.27
N PRO A 295 -4.86 4.01 13.04
CA PRO A 295 -5.55 2.83 12.53
C PRO A 295 -6.89 3.17 11.86
N GLN A 296 -6.87 3.89 10.73
CA GLN A 296 -8.06 4.07 9.90
C GLN A 296 -8.50 2.72 9.34
N PRO A 297 -9.80 2.35 9.37
CA PRO A 297 -10.27 1.03 8.93
C PRO A 297 -9.79 0.62 7.54
N GLU A 298 -9.88 1.50 6.55
CA GLU A 298 -9.49 1.21 5.17
C GLU A 298 -7.96 1.02 5.03
N LEU A 299 -7.15 1.71 5.83
CA LEU A 299 -5.71 1.49 5.92
C LEU A 299 -5.41 0.11 6.54
N VAL A 300 -6.14 -0.26 7.59
CA VAL A 300 -6.01 -1.56 8.26
C VAL A 300 -6.35 -2.70 7.29
N ASP A 301 -7.47 -2.59 6.57
CA ASP A 301 -7.89 -3.57 5.56
C ASP A 301 -6.85 -3.71 4.44
N MET A 302 -6.27 -2.60 4.00
CA MET A 302 -5.19 -2.59 3.01
C MET A 302 -3.96 -3.34 3.54
N LEU A 303 -3.51 -3.06 4.77
CA LEU A 303 -2.35 -3.72 5.39
C LEU A 303 -2.57 -5.23 5.57
N LEU A 304 -3.79 -5.65 5.92
CA LEU A 304 -4.15 -7.07 6.03
C LEU A 304 -4.20 -7.79 4.67
N SER A 305 -4.33 -7.05 3.58
CA SER A 305 -4.40 -7.56 2.19
C SER A 305 -3.04 -7.68 1.49
N LEU A 306 -1.92 -7.32 2.17
CA LEU A 306 -0.55 -7.46 1.65
C LEU A 306 -0.09 -8.98 1.63
#